data_b76a688614fb2ebb158b7dad6519166d
#
_entry.id   b76a688614fb2ebb158b7dad6519166d
#
_cell.length_a   1.000
_cell.length_b   1.000
_cell.length_c   1.000
_cell.angle_alpha   90.00
_cell.angle_beta   90.00
_cell.angle_gamma   90.00
#
_symmetry.space_group_name_H-M   'P 1'
#
loop_
_entity.id
_entity.type
_entity.pdbx_description
1 polymer ?
#
loop_
_entity_poly.entity_id
_entity_poly.type
_entity_poly.pdbx_seq_one_letter_code
_entity_poly.pdbx_strand_id
1 'polypeptide(L)'
;GNGYIGSRLRQVLREHHFVKSNDICWHVYDETSDRRDYHKLTKQELSEFEVIVVLAGHSSVPSCVGALPGPWLNNVTNFTDLLAKTDDQLIIYASSASVYGNSKPGEQHRETNTHFTPVNNYDVTKYALDQQAIIANLQGRRVIGLRFGTVNGWAPNLRVDVMINSMYHSVQNGTGIQVMNRQISRAMLGIEDLCRAVLRCIEQPIPGIYNLASFNSTVGEIAKSVSDKLGVDIVDRGTTANAYDFAIDTTLFEQTFDFTFKETPATIVDSLLERYE
;
A
#
# COMPACT_ATOMS: atom_id res chain seq x y z
N GLY A 1 10.72 3.71 -6.70
CA GLY A 1 10.87 4.77 -5.73
C GLY A 1 10.05 6.03 -6.03
N ASN A 2 9.64 6.29 -7.30
CA ASN A 2 9.01 7.56 -7.71
C ASN A 2 7.49 7.47 -7.87
N GLY A 3 6.90 6.30 -7.66
CA GLY A 3 5.44 6.12 -7.65
C GLY A 3 4.76 6.87 -6.51
N TYR A 4 3.44 6.77 -6.42
CA TYR A 4 2.60 7.46 -5.44
C TYR A 4 3.14 7.31 -4.01
N ILE A 5 3.20 6.10 -3.47
CA ILE A 5 3.70 5.85 -2.11
C ILE A 5 5.19 6.18 -2.02
N GLY A 6 6.00 5.74 -2.99
CA GLY A 6 7.46 5.90 -2.95
C GLY A 6 7.91 7.35 -2.93
N SER A 7 7.22 8.25 -3.66
CA SER A 7 7.56 9.67 -3.70
C SER A 7 7.38 10.35 -2.32
N ARG A 8 6.32 10.01 -1.57
CA ARG A 8 6.09 10.53 -0.22
C ARG A 8 7.03 9.88 0.80
N LEU A 9 7.11 8.55 0.79
CA LEU A 9 7.98 7.83 1.71
C LEU A 9 9.44 8.27 1.59
N ARG A 10 9.93 8.52 0.37
CA ARG A 10 11.28 9.01 0.14
C ARG A 10 11.53 10.38 0.79
N GLN A 11 10.55 11.30 0.77
CA GLN A 11 10.67 12.58 1.48
C GLN A 11 10.84 12.35 2.97
N VAL A 12 9.97 11.55 3.58
CA VAL A 12 10.01 11.26 5.02
C VAL A 12 11.30 10.53 5.42
N LEU A 13 11.72 9.52 4.65
CA LEU A 13 12.93 8.77 4.97
C LEU A 13 14.20 9.64 4.88
N ARG A 14 14.27 10.60 3.97
CA ARG A 14 15.43 11.50 3.81
C ARG A 14 15.69 12.41 5.02
N GLU A 15 14.70 12.61 5.87
CA GLU A 15 14.87 13.37 7.12
C GLU A 15 15.73 12.61 8.13
N HIS A 16 15.83 11.28 8.00
CA HIS A 16 16.47 10.40 8.99
C HIS A 16 17.58 9.52 8.40
N HIS A 17 17.58 9.29 7.08
CA HIS A 17 18.42 8.30 6.42
C HIS A 17 19.02 8.81 5.10
N PHE A 18 20.15 8.23 4.69
CA PHE A 18 20.59 8.32 3.30
C PHE A 18 19.69 7.42 2.42
N VAL A 19 19.01 8.01 1.46
CA VAL A 19 18.04 7.31 0.61
C VAL A 19 18.43 7.40 -0.86
N LYS A 20 18.71 6.25 -1.47
CA LYS A 20 18.84 6.11 -2.92
C LYS A 20 17.55 5.55 -3.50
N SER A 21 17.07 6.12 -4.60
CA SER A 21 15.87 5.66 -5.28
C SER A 21 16.24 4.86 -6.52
N ASN A 22 15.55 3.76 -6.73
CA ASN A 22 15.54 2.99 -7.98
C ASN A 22 14.10 2.94 -8.51
N ASP A 23 13.89 3.33 -9.77
CA ASP A 23 12.57 3.35 -10.43
C ASP A 23 12.72 3.37 -11.94
N ILE A 24 11.94 2.58 -12.65
CA ILE A 24 11.95 2.60 -14.12
C ILE A 24 11.34 3.88 -14.72
N CYS A 25 10.78 4.74 -13.88
CA CYS A 25 10.27 6.08 -14.22
C CYS A 25 9.18 6.06 -15.32
N TRP A 26 8.22 5.14 -15.23
CA TRP A 26 7.11 5.09 -16.19
C TRP A 26 6.19 6.32 -16.11
N HIS A 27 5.98 6.86 -14.91
CA HIS A 27 5.01 7.93 -14.68
C HIS A 27 5.64 9.28 -14.38
N VAL A 28 6.78 9.30 -13.68
CA VAL A 28 7.48 10.51 -13.27
C VAL A 28 8.95 10.36 -13.52
N TYR A 29 9.51 11.30 -14.28
CA TYR A 29 10.95 11.40 -14.48
C TYR A 29 11.62 11.99 -13.24
N ASP A 30 12.67 11.33 -12.78
CA ASP A 30 13.55 11.82 -11.71
C ASP A 30 14.99 11.44 -12.09
N GLU A 31 15.79 12.44 -12.42
CA GLU A 31 17.19 12.27 -12.82
C GLU A 31 18.09 11.73 -11.69
N THR A 32 17.65 11.88 -10.43
CA THR A 32 18.39 11.38 -9.25
C THR A 32 18.15 9.89 -8.98
N SER A 33 17.20 9.26 -9.68
CA SER A 33 16.89 7.85 -9.53
C SER A 33 17.68 6.97 -10.48
N ASP A 34 18.11 5.81 -9.99
CA ASP A 34 18.58 4.74 -10.84
C ASP A 34 17.40 4.20 -11.67
N ARG A 35 17.48 4.33 -13.00
CA ARG A 35 16.39 4.04 -13.93
C ARG A 35 16.34 2.59 -14.41
N ARG A 36 17.18 1.74 -13.90
CA ARG A 36 17.13 0.31 -14.18
C ARG A 36 15.96 -0.33 -13.45
N ASP A 37 15.42 -1.40 -14.01
CA ASP A 37 14.53 -2.28 -13.25
C ASP A 37 15.33 -2.89 -12.08
N TYR A 38 14.74 -2.95 -10.89
CA TYR A 38 15.42 -3.35 -9.66
C TYR A 38 16.01 -4.77 -9.72
N HIS A 39 15.43 -5.67 -10.53
CA HIS A 39 15.98 -7.01 -10.74
C HIS A 39 17.36 -7.01 -11.46
N LYS A 40 17.72 -5.90 -12.13
CA LYS A 40 19.02 -5.73 -12.76
C LYS A 40 20.12 -5.24 -11.82
N LEU A 41 19.76 -4.87 -10.60
CA LEU A 41 20.75 -4.53 -9.59
C LEU A 41 21.54 -5.78 -9.21
N THR A 42 22.84 -5.60 -9.07
CA THR A 42 23.76 -6.67 -8.67
C THR A 42 23.78 -6.86 -7.16
N LYS A 43 24.24 -8.03 -6.71
CA LYS A 43 24.44 -8.29 -5.28
C LYS A 43 25.36 -7.25 -4.64
N GLN A 44 26.42 -6.83 -5.31
CA GLN A 44 27.37 -5.82 -4.83
C GLN A 44 26.66 -4.47 -4.62
N GLU A 45 25.87 -4.00 -5.58
CA GLU A 45 25.13 -2.74 -5.45
C GLU A 45 24.10 -2.80 -4.32
N LEU A 46 23.41 -3.92 -4.15
CA LEU A 46 22.45 -4.12 -3.06
C LEU A 46 23.13 -4.20 -1.68
N SER A 47 24.36 -4.70 -1.61
CA SER A 47 25.10 -4.80 -0.34
C SER A 47 25.56 -3.45 0.23
N GLU A 48 25.45 -2.36 -0.54
CA GLU A 48 25.69 -0.99 -0.06
C GLU A 48 24.62 -0.48 0.90
N PHE A 49 23.46 -1.18 1.01
CA PHE A 49 22.32 -0.76 1.78
C PHE A 49 21.99 -1.74 2.89
N GLU A 50 21.67 -1.23 4.08
CA GLU A 50 21.19 -2.03 5.22
C GLU A 50 19.73 -2.38 5.08
N VAL A 51 18.94 -1.51 4.42
CA VAL A 51 17.49 -1.64 4.25
C VAL A 51 17.09 -1.45 2.79
N ILE A 52 16.25 -2.33 2.30
CA ILE A 52 15.68 -2.28 0.96
C ILE A 52 14.16 -2.24 1.07
N VAL A 53 13.53 -1.13 0.63
CA VAL A 53 12.06 -0.99 0.60
C VAL A 53 11.56 -1.25 -0.82
N VAL A 54 10.79 -2.33 -1.00
CA VAL A 54 10.28 -2.78 -2.29
C VAL A 54 8.82 -2.34 -2.46
N LEU A 55 8.63 -1.24 -3.17
CA LEU A 55 7.30 -0.73 -3.57
C LEU A 55 7.04 -0.93 -5.08
N ALA A 56 8.05 -1.40 -5.81
CA ALA A 56 7.97 -1.67 -7.24
C ALA A 56 7.05 -2.86 -7.52
N GLY A 57 6.26 -2.76 -8.57
CA GLY A 57 5.37 -3.83 -9.00
C GLY A 57 4.08 -3.31 -9.63
N HIS A 58 3.30 -4.23 -10.20
CA HIS A 58 1.91 -3.96 -10.57
C HIS A 58 1.10 -3.76 -9.27
N SER A 59 0.61 -2.55 -9.06
CA SER A 59 0.10 -2.09 -7.75
C SER A 59 -1.42 -1.98 -7.67
N SER A 60 -2.14 -2.48 -8.67
CA SER A 60 -3.61 -2.44 -8.69
C SER A 60 -4.20 -3.61 -9.48
N VAL A 61 -5.47 -3.92 -9.20
CA VAL A 61 -6.22 -4.92 -9.96
C VAL A 61 -6.25 -4.58 -11.46
N PRO A 62 -6.57 -3.35 -11.89
CA PRO A 62 -6.55 -2.99 -13.31
C PRO A 62 -5.19 -3.19 -13.97
N SER A 63 -4.09 -2.92 -13.27
CA SER A 63 -2.74 -3.13 -13.82
C SER A 63 -2.36 -4.61 -13.99
N CYS A 64 -3.12 -5.53 -13.40
CA CYS A 64 -2.93 -6.97 -13.49
C CYS A 64 -3.96 -7.66 -14.38
N VAL A 65 -4.82 -6.92 -15.09
CA VAL A 65 -5.76 -7.47 -16.06
C VAL A 65 -5.00 -7.89 -17.31
N GLY A 66 -5.30 -9.08 -17.82
CA GLY A 66 -4.67 -9.63 -19.02
C GLY A 66 -3.76 -10.82 -18.74
N ALA A 67 -2.72 -11.02 -19.55
CA ALA A 67 -1.85 -12.18 -19.43
C ALA A 67 -1.01 -12.15 -18.14
N LEU A 68 -1.10 -13.22 -17.37
CA LEU A 68 -0.33 -13.44 -16.14
C LEU A 68 1.19 -13.20 -16.23
N PRO A 69 1.90 -13.45 -17.35
CA PRO A 69 3.35 -13.34 -17.34
C PRO A 69 3.89 -12.00 -16.82
N GLY A 70 3.28 -10.87 -17.18
CA GLY A 70 3.75 -9.55 -16.79
C GLY A 70 3.65 -9.30 -15.28
N PRO A 71 2.45 -9.36 -14.67
CA PRO A 71 2.29 -9.20 -13.22
C PRO A 71 3.06 -10.22 -12.40
N TRP A 72 3.12 -11.48 -12.84
CA TRP A 72 3.87 -12.52 -12.15
C TRP A 72 5.38 -12.26 -12.20
N LEU A 73 5.92 -11.99 -13.38
CA LEU A 73 7.35 -11.67 -13.53
C LEU A 73 7.75 -10.49 -12.64
N ASN A 74 6.99 -9.41 -12.71
CA ASN A 74 7.31 -8.18 -12.00
C ASN A 74 7.12 -8.31 -10.47
N ASN A 75 5.99 -8.83 -10.02
CA ASN A 75 5.68 -8.90 -8.60
C ASN A 75 6.36 -10.10 -7.92
N VAL A 76 6.45 -11.26 -8.56
CA VAL A 76 6.86 -12.51 -7.91
C VAL A 76 8.27 -12.90 -8.28
N THR A 77 8.56 -13.09 -9.58
CA THR A 77 9.88 -13.59 -10.02
C THR A 77 11.00 -12.61 -9.68
N ASN A 78 10.81 -11.32 -9.94
CA ASN A 78 11.79 -10.29 -9.63
C ASN A 78 12.03 -10.14 -8.12
N PHE A 79 11.02 -10.37 -7.29
CA PHE A 79 11.18 -10.38 -5.84
C PHE A 79 11.97 -11.60 -5.36
N THR A 80 11.74 -12.79 -5.95
CA THR A 80 12.55 -13.99 -5.69
C THR A 80 14.03 -13.73 -6.02
N ASP A 81 14.29 -13.10 -7.17
CA ASP A 81 15.64 -12.76 -7.62
C ASP A 81 16.31 -11.74 -6.66
N LEU A 82 15.55 -10.75 -6.16
CA LEU A 82 16.04 -9.83 -5.13
C LEU A 82 16.42 -10.58 -3.85
N LEU A 83 15.56 -11.48 -3.37
CA LEU A 83 15.85 -12.30 -2.19
C LEU A 83 17.13 -13.13 -2.39
N ALA A 84 17.36 -13.67 -3.58
CA ALA A 84 18.57 -14.45 -3.87
C ALA A 84 19.86 -13.61 -3.92
N LYS A 85 19.75 -12.30 -4.19
CA LYS A 85 20.87 -11.35 -4.28
C LYS A 85 21.15 -10.60 -2.98
N THR A 86 20.33 -10.76 -1.95
CA THR A 86 20.48 -10.09 -0.66
C THR A 86 20.86 -11.10 0.42
N ASP A 87 21.61 -10.68 1.42
CA ASP A 87 22.04 -11.53 2.54
C ASP A 87 21.37 -11.04 3.86
N ASP A 88 22.02 -10.14 4.60
CA ASP A 88 21.58 -9.66 5.91
C ASP A 88 20.73 -8.38 5.87
N GLN A 89 20.45 -7.84 4.69
CA GLN A 89 19.64 -6.64 4.55
C GLN A 89 18.23 -6.85 5.11
N LEU A 90 17.69 -5.82 5.74
CA LEU A 90 16.26 -5.76 6.03
C LEU A 90 15.50 -5.48 4.73
N ILE A 91 14.56 -6.36 4.41
CA ILE A 91 13.68 -6.17 3.26
C ILE A 91 12.28 -5.85 3.76
N ILE A 92 11.74 -4.68 3.37
CA ILE A 92 10.36 -4.29 3.63
C ILE A 92 9.64 -4.24 2.28
N TYR A 93 8.52 -4.97 2.11
CA TYR A 93 7.81 -4.98 0.84
C TYR A 93 6.32 -4.68 0.99
N ALA A 94 5.75 -4.09 -0.06
CA ALA A 94 4.32 -3.82 -0.16
C ALA A 94 3.55 -5.09 -0.54
N SER A 95 2.82 -5.66 0.42
CA SER A 95 1.75 -6.62 0.20
C SER A 95 0.40 -5.91 0.15
N SER A 96 -0.71 -6.62 0.20
CA SER A 96 -2.06 -6.07 0.11
C SER A 96 -3.04 -6.83 1.00
N ALA A 97 -3.91 -6.11 1.68
CA ALA A 97 -5.01 -6.73 2.43
C ALA A 97 -6.04 -7.45 1.53
N SER A 98 -6.05 -7.17 0.22
CA SER A 98 -6.92 -7.86 -0.74
C SER A 98 -6.65 -9.36 -0.88
N VAL A 99 -5.49 -9.86 -0.39
CA VAL A 99 -5.17 -11.29 -0.36
C VAL A 99 -6.18 -12.12 0.45
N TYR A 100 -6.86 -11.49 1.39
CA TYR A 100 -7.89 -12.17 2.20
C TYR A 100 -9.19 -12.43 1.42
N GLY A 101 -9.47 -11.64 0.38
CA GLY A 101 -10.78 -11.62 -0.27
C GLY A 101 -11.80 -10.84 0.56
N ASN A 102 -13.09 -11.22 0.42
CA ASN A 102 -14.17 -10.54 1.13
C ASN A 102 -14.32 -11.06 2.57
N SER A 103 -14.63 -10.16 3.50
CA SER A 103 -15.01 -10.49 4.87
C SER A 103 -16.50 -10.86 4.97
N LYS A 104 -16.84 -11.65 5.98
CA LYS A 104 -18.24 -11.74 6.41
C LYS A 104 -18.63 -10.45 7.16
N PRO A 105 -19.92 -10.09 7.21
CA PRO A 105 -20.36 -8.92 7.96
C PRO A 105 -19.83 -8.93 9.40
N GLY A 106 -19.17 -7.85 9.81
CA GLY A 106 -18.59 -7.68 11.14
C GLY A 106 -17.26 -8.43 11.39
N GLU A 107 -16.74 -9.16 10.41
CA GLU A 107 -15.45 -9.85 10.50
C GLU A 107 -14.31 -8.92 10.08
N GLN A 108 -13.20 -8.99 10.83
CA GLN A 108 -11.94 -8.36 10.44
C GLN A 108 -10.88 -9.46 10.24
N HIS A 109 -10.21 -9.42 9.12
CA HIS A 109 -9.15 -10.38 8.81
C HIS A 109 -7.88 -10.12 9.62
N ARG A 110 -7.32 -11.19 10.17
CA ARG A 110 -6.07 -11.20 10.93
C ARG A 110 -4.97 -11.91 10.16
N GLU A 111 -3.73 -11.64 10.51
CA GLU A 111 -2.56 -12.30 9.93
C GLU A 111 -2.54 -13.80 10.21
N THR A 112 -3.18 -14.23 11.29
CA THR A 112 -3.36 -15.65 11.65
C THR A 112 -4.42 -16.37 10.82
N ASN A 113 -5.18 -15.68 9.98
CA ASN A 113 -6.15 -16.33 9.10
C ASN A 113 -5.42 -17.28 8.13
N THR A 114 -5.92 -18.51 8.05
CA THR A 114 -5.34 -19.56 7.19
C THR A 114 -6.05 -19.67 5.83
N HIS A 115 -7.22 -19.06 5.71
CA HIS A 115 -7.99 -19.05 4.47
C HIS A 115 -7.77 -17.73 3.73
N PHE A 116 -7.14 -17.85 2.58
CA PHE A 116 -6.95 -16.76 1.63
C PHE A 116 -7.78 -17.06 0.39
N THR A 117 -8.55 -16.08 -0.07
CA THR A 117 -9.41 -16.23 -1.26
C THR A 117 -9.07 -15.15 -2.29
N PRO A 118 -7.87 -15.20 -2.89
CA PRO A 118 -7.52 -14.26 -3.93
C PRO A 118 -8.50 -14.40 -5.10
N VAL A 119 -9.08 -13.28 -5.54
CA VAL A 119 -10.14 -13.28 -6.55
C VAL A 119 -9.67 -12.78 -7.92
N ASN A 120 -8.42 -12.37 -8.02
CA ASN A 120 -7.81 -11.89 -9.27
C ASN A 120 -6.29 -12.06 -9.27
N ASN A 121 -5.66 -11.75 -10.42
CA ASN A 121 -4.21 -11.91 -10.61
C ASN A 121 -3.36 -11.05 -9.67
N TYR A 122 -3.85 -9.85 -9.30
CA TYR A 122 -3.16 -8.99 -8.35
C TYR A 122 -3.06 -9.67 -6.97
N ASP A 123 -4.18 -10.13 -6.43
CA ASP A 123 -4.23 -10.82 -5.14
C ASP A 123 -3.35 -12.06 -5.11
N VAL A 124 -3.39 -12.87 -6.20
CA VAL A 124 -2.54 -14.06 -6.34
C VAL A 124 -1.07 -13.70 -6.27
N THR A 125 -0.63 -12.64 -6.97
CA THR A 125 0.78 -12.23 -6.92
C THR A 125 1.20 -11.69 -5.55
N LYS A 126 0.32 -10.94 -4.85
CA LYS A 126 0.61 -10.45 -3.50
C LYS A 126 0.65 -11.58 -2.47
N TYR A 127 -0.25 -12.56 -2.60
CA TYR A 127 -0.19 -13.76 -1.76
C TYR A 127 1.11 -14.57 -1.99
N ALA A 128 1.55 -14.72 -3.24
CA ALA A 128 2.80 -15.38 -3.55
C ALA A 128 4.04 -14.67 -2.96
N LEU A 129 4.04 -13.33 -2.92
CA LEU A 129 5.07 -12.56 -2.21
C LEU A 129 5.12 -12.91 -0.72
N ASP A 130 3.96 -12.97 -0.07
CA ASP A 130 3.87 -13.32 1.35
C ASP A 130 4.42 -14.73 1.63
N GLN A 131 4.15 -15.71 0.75
CA GLN A 131 4.69 -17.06 0.90
C GLN A 131 6.23 -17.08 0.77
N GLN A 132 6.80 -16.32 -0.16
CA GLN A 132 8.26 -16.21 -0.30
C GLN A 132 8.90 -15.55 0.93
N ALA A 133 8.28 -14.51 1.47
CA ALA A 133 8.74 -13.84 2.68
C ALA A 133 8.73 -14.77 3.89
N ILE A 134 7.67 -15.58 4.06
CA ILE A 134 7.60 -16.60 5.11
C ILE A 134 8.76 -17.59 4.98
N ILE A 135 8.99 -18.11 3.78
CA ILE A 135 10.10 -19.06 3.54
C ILE A 135 11.46 -18.40 3.85
N ALA A 136 11.66 -17.16 3.39
CA ALA A 136 12.88 -16.42 3.65
C ALA A 136 13.13 -16.20 5.16
N ASN A 137 12.08 -15.86 5.91
CA ASN A 137 12.17 -15.68 7.37
C ASN A 137 12.46 -16.98 8.10
N LEU A 138 11.90 -18.13 7.66
CA LEU A 138 12.23 -19.46 8.18
C LEU A 138 13.71 -19.84 7.93
N GLN A 139 14.34 -19.24 6.92
CA GLN A 139 15.77 -19.38 6.61
C GLN A 139 16.65 -18.34 7.34
N GLY A 140 16.08 -17.59 8.30
CA GLY A 140 16.82 -16.60 9.09
C GLY A 140 16.99 -15.24 8.43
N ARG A 141 16.26 -14.95 7.31
CA ARG A 141 16.29 -13.65 6.65
C ARG A 141 15.41 -12.64 7.41
N ARG A 142 15.66 -11.37 7.21
CA ARG A 142 14.88 -10.28 7.81
C ARG A 142 13.96 -9.66 6.78
N VAL A 143 12.76 -10.23 6.63
CA VAL A 143 11.77 -9.76 5.65
C VAL A 143 10.48 -9.35 6.37
N ILE A 144 10.02 -8.14 6.12
CA ILE A 144 8.78 -7.58 6.65
C ILE A 144 7.82 -7.33 5.49
N GLY A 145 6.68 -8.01 5.51
CA GLY A 145 5.59 -7.81 4.58
C GLY A 145 4.51 -6.92 5.19
N LEU A 146 4.11 -5.91 4.47
CA LEU A 146 3.08 -4.97 4.93
C LEU A 146 1.85 -5.09 4.02
N ARG A 147 0.77 -5.69 4.53
CA ARG A 147 -0.52 -5.83 3.85
C ARG A 147 -1.29 -4.53 3.96
N PHE A 148 -1.13 -3.68 2.97
CA PHE A 148 -1.78 -2.37 2.96
C PHE A 148 -3.29 -2.49 2.74
N GLY A 149 -4.07 -1.74 3.52
CA GLY A 149 -5.39 -1.25 3.12
C GLY A 149 -5.28 -0.31 1.91
N THR A 150 -6.38 0.28 1.48
CA THR A 150 -6.38 1.26 0.39
C THR A 150 -5.65 2.53 0.83
N VAL A 151 -4.51 2.84 0.21
CA VAL A 151 -3.67 3.99 0.58
C VAL A 151 -4.25 5.27 0.01
N ASN A 152 -4.43 6.30 0.86
CA ASN A 152 -4.95 7.62 0.52
C ASN A 152 -4.13 8.73 1.17
N GLY A 153 -4.21 9.94 0.63
CA GLY A 153 -3.52 11.13 1.12
C GLY A 153 -2.62 11.75 0.07
N TRP A 154 -1.98 12.84 0.42
CA TRP A 154 -1.14 13.58 -0.50
C TRP A 154 0.24 12.93 -0.71
N ALA A 155 0.72 13.01 -1.94
CA ALA A 155 2.09 12.67 -2.31
C ALA A 155 2.53 13.52 -3.52
N PRO A 156 3.84 13.76 -3.71
CA PRO A 156 4.34 14.49 -4.88
C PRO A 156 3.87 13.90 -6.22
N ASN A 157 3.76 12.58 -6.30
CA ASN A 157 3.15 11.87 -7.43
C ASN A 157 1.78 11.34 -6.99
N LEU A 158 0.79 12.25 -6.92
CA LEU A 158 -0.53 11.96 -6.41
C LEU A 158 -1.29 10.96 -7.27
N ARG A 159 -1.88 9.97 -6.62
CA ARG A 159 -2.78 9.01 -7.24
C ARG A 159 -4.23 9.44 -7.01
N VAL A 160 -4.93 9.83 -8.08
CA VAL A 160 -6.30 10.39 -8.00
C VAL A 160 -7.41 9.35 -8.16
N ASP A 161 -7.09 8.08 -8.42
CA ASP A 161 -8.06 6.99 -8.65
C ASP A 161 -8.36 6.16 -7.40
N VAL A 162 -7.76 6.48 -6.24
CA VAL A 162 -8.04 5.83 -4.95
C VAL A 162 -9.09 6.62 -4.17
N MET A 163 -9.88 5.93 -3.38
CA MET A 163 -11.17 6.34 -2.84
C MET A 163 -11.26 7.81 -2.37
N ILE A 164 -10.55 8.20 -1.30
CA ILE A 164 -10.64 9.56 -0.74
C ILE A 164 -10.04 10.58 -1.70
N ASN A 165 -8.89 10.25 -2.30
CA ASN A 165 -8.26 11.13 -3.28
C ASN A 165 -9.16 11.34 -4.51
N SER A 166 -9.88 10.30 -4.95
CA SER A 166 -10.83 10.38 -6.06
C SER A 166 -12.03 11.27 -5.71
N MET A 167 -12.58 11.14 -4.51
CA MET A 167 -13.66 12.01 -4.03
C MET A 167 -13.20 13.48 -3.99
N TYR A 168 -12.03 13.74 -3.41
CA TYR A 168 -11.43 15.08 -3.39
C TYR A 168 -11.23 15.63 -4.79
N HIS A 169 -10.60 14.87 -5.68
CA HIS A 169 -10.33 15.30 -7.06
C HIS A 169 -11.61 15.55 -7.85
N SER A 170 -12.67 14.76 -7.64
CA SER A 170 -13.97 14.96 -8.25
C SER A 170 -14.62 16.28 -7.83
N VAL A 171 -14.47 16.66 -6.56
CA VAL A 171 -14.95 17.97 -6.06
C VAL A 171 -14.16 19.11 -6.71
N GLN A 172 -12.83 19.02 -6.78
CA GLN A 172 -12.00 20.04 -7.43
C GLN A 172 -12.35 20.24 -8.91
N ASN A 173 -12.77 19.17 -9.59
CA ASN A 173 -13.21 19.23 -10.99
C ASN A 173 -14.70 19.57 -11.16
N GLY A 174 -15.42 19.94 -10.10
CA GLY A 174 -16.82 20.34 -10.15
C GLY A 174 -17.82 19.21 -10.42
N THR A 175 -17.39 17.93 -10.32
CA THR A 175 -18.28 16.77 -10.55
C THR A 175 -18.95 16.25 -9.27
N GLY A 176 -18.50 16.75 -8.09
CA GLY A 176 -19.02 16.36 -6.79
C GLY A 176 -18.66 14.92 -6.39
N ILE A 177 -19.11 14.48 -5.20
CA ILE A 177 -18.87 13.14 -4.67
C ILE A 177 -19.94 12.19 -5.19
N GLN A 178 -19.52 11.17 -5.93
CA GLN A 178 -20.40 10.09 -6.39
C GLN A 178 -20.02 8.78 -5.71
N VAL A 179 -21.01 8.07 -5.15
CA VAL A 179 -20.79 6.88 -4.33
C VAL A 179 -21.61 5.71 -4.85
N MET A 180 -20.97 4.55 -4.95
CA MET A 180 -21.62 3.26 -5.16
C MET A 180 -21.31 2.32 -4.00
N ASN A 181 -22.16 1.34 -3.76
CA ASN A 181 -21.95 0.30 -2.75
C ASN A 181 -21.69 0.87 -1.34
N ARG A 182 -22.51 1.80 -0.89
CA ARG A 182 -22.32 2.54 0.38
C ARG A 182 -22.09 1.67 1.61
N GLN A 183 -22.64 0.44 1.61
CA GLN A 183 -22.66 -0.46 2.77
C GLN A 183 -21.39 -1.31 2.88
N ILE A 184 -20.56 -1.39 1.83
CA ILE A 184 -19.36 -2.24 1.88
C ILE A 184 -18.28 -1.62 2.76
N SER A 185 -17.60 -2.49 3.49
CA SER A 185 -16.48 -2.13 4.37
C SER A 185 -15.18 -2.01 3.59
N ARG A 186 -14.35 -1.08 3.99
CA ARG A 186 -13.03 -0.84 3.43
C ARG A 186 -12.00 -0.60 4.51
N ALA A 187 -10.90 -1.30 4.43
CA ALA A 187 -9.69 -0.99 5.18
C ALA A 187 -8.95 0.15 4.47
N MET A 188 -8.80 1.27 5.16
CA MET A 188 -8.18 2.50 4.64
C MET A 188 -6.87 2.77 5.36
N LEU A 189 -5.84 3.12 4.61
CA LEU A 189 -4.54 3.47 5.14
C LEU A 189 -4.16 4.88 4.68
N GLY A 190 -3.95 5.78 5.62
CA GLY A 190 -3.41 7.09 5.33
C GLY A 190 -1.92 7.01 4.99
N ILE A 191 -1.46 7.81 4.04
CA ILE A 191 -0.08 7.73 3.55
C ILE A 191 0.95 8.17 4.60
N GLU A 192 0.58 9.08 5.52
CA GLU A 192 1.46 9.49 6.61
C GLU A 192 1.60 8.37 7.65
N ASP A 193 0.52 7.66 7.97
CA ASP A 193 0.57 6.46 8.81
C ASP A 193 1.43 5.37 8.18
N LEU A 194 1.32 5.15 6.86
CA LEU A 194 2.18 4.22 6.14
C LEU A 194 3.66 4.61 6.26
N CYS A 195 3.98 5.89 6.05
CA CYS A 195 5.37 6.36 6.15
C CYS A 195 5.93 6.17 7.58
N ARG A 196 5.15 6.50 8.61
CA ARG A 196 5.52 6.26 10.02
C ARG A 196 5.69 4.76 10.33
N ALA A 197 4.81 3.91 9.78
CA ALA A 197 4.90 2.47 9.96
C ALA A 197 6.18 1.89 9.34
N VAL A 198 6.56 2.34 8.13
CA VAL A 198 7.82 1.92 7.50
C VAL A 198 9.02 2.39 8.30
N LEU A 199 9.05 3.64 8.78
CA LEU A 199 10.10 4.12 9.68
C LEU A 199 10.21 3.23 10.93
N ARG A 200 9.08 2.90 11.54
CA ARG A 200 9.07 2.05 12.73
C ARG A 200 9.61 0.64 12.45
N CYS A 201 9.31 0.07 11.27
CA CYS A 201 9.89 -1.21 10.83
C CYS A 201 11.41 -1.12 10.62
N ILE A 202 11.95 0.03 10.20
CA ILE A 202 13.41 0.25 10.07
C ILE A 202 14.07 0.33 11.45
N GLU A 203 13.46 1.07 12.38
CA GLU A 203 13.96 1.21 13.76
C GLU A 203 13.92 -0.11 14.55
N GLN A 204 12.89 -0.90 14.33
CA GLN A 204 12.66 -2.18 15.00
C GLN A 204 12.42 -3.27 13.94
N PRO A 205 13.46 -3.90 13.40
CA PRO A 205 13.36 -4.84 12.29
C PRO A 205 12.87 -6.24 12.76
N ILE A 206 11.60 -6.36 13.12
CA ILE A 206 10.97 -7.61 13.53
C ILE A 206 10.34 -8.28 12.31
N PRO A 207 10.93 -9.41 11.81
CA PRO A 207 10.44 -10.10 10.63
C PRO A 207 9.01 -10.63 10.81
N GLY A 208 8.22 -10.54 9.76
CA GLY A 208 6.83 -11.00 9.79
C GLY A 208 5.98 -10.40 8.68
N ILE A 209 4.71 -10.72 8.70
CA ILE A 209 3.71 -10.12 7.80
C ILE A 209 2.66 -9.44 8.67
N TYR A 210 2.35 -8.19 8.35
CA TYR A 210 1.52 -7.33 9.18
C TYR A 210 0.46 -6.60 8.37
N ASN A 211 -0.74 -6.50 8.92
CA ASN A 211 -1.82 -5.71 8.39
C ASN A 211 -1.64 -4.22 8.74
N LEU A 212 -1.84 -3.34 7.77
CA LEU A 212 -1.80 -1.90 7.98
C LEU A 212 -3.09 -1.24 7.47
N ALA A 213 -3.83 -0.62 8.38
CA ALA A 213 -4.94 0.28 8.09
C ALA A 213 -5.03 1.36 9.17
N SER A 214 -5.27 2.59 8.76
CA SER A 214 -5.55 3.68 9.70
C SER A 214 -6.94 3.52 10.33
N PHE A 215 -7.89 3.01 9.55
CA PHE A 215 -9.25 2.71 10.00
C PHE A 215 -9.96 1.75 9.05
N ASN A 216 -10.98 1.07 9.58
CA ASN A 216 -12.00 0.37 8.78
C ASN A 216 -13.30 1.18 8.82
N SER A 217 -13.94 1.39 7.68
CA SER A 217 -15.22 2.10 7.60
C SER A 217 -15.98 1.71 6.33
N THR A 218 -17.28 2.00 6.29
CA THR A 218 -18.06 1.81 5.08
C THR A 218 -17.77 2.91 4.06
N VAL A 219 -17.95 2.61 2.78
CA VAL A 219 -17.83 3.61 1.70
C VAL A 219 -18.73 4.82 1.96
N GLY A 220 -19.96 4.59 2.50
CA GLY A 220 -20.89 5.65 2.83
C GLY A 220 -20.42 6.58 3.94
N GLU A 221 -19.84 6.04 5.01
CA GLU A 221 -19.28 6.80 6.13
C GLU A 221 -18.04 7.61 5.70
N ILE A 222 -17.16 6.99 4.90
CA ILE A 222 -16.00 7.67 4.33
C ILE A 222 -16.46 8.87 3.47
N ALA A 223 -17.40 8.62 2.55
CA ALA A 223 -17.94 9.67 1.70
C ALA A 223 -18.62 10.80 2.50
N LYS A 224 -19.35 10.44 3.56
CA LYS A 224 -19.96 11.43 4.45
C LYS A 224 -18.90 12.30 5.12
N SER A 225 -17.83 11.72 5.67
CA SER A 225 -16.75 12.47 6.30
C SER A 225 -16.05 13.41 5.31
N VAL A 226 -15.81 12.96 4.07
CA VAL A 226 -15.23 13.80 3.01
C VAL A 226 -16.20 14.91 2.59
N SER A 227 -17.49 14.60 2.43
CA SER A 227 -18.54 15.55 2.10
C SER A 227 -18.67 16.66 3.15
N ASP A 228 -18.75 16.26 4.43
CA ASP A 228 -18.85 17.19 5.57
C ASP A 228 -17.61 18.14 5.60
N LYS A 229 -16.43 17.62 5.30
CA LYS A 229 -15.17 18.38 5.28
C LYS A 229 -15.08 19.36 4.12
N LEU A 230 -15.59 18.99 2.94
CA LEU A 230 -15.52 19.80 1.73
C LEU A 230 -16.77 20.67 1.50
N GLY A 231 -17.83 20.49 2.30
CA GLY A 231 -19.08 21.24 2.17
C GLY A 231 -19.87 20.96 0.88
N VAL A 232 -19.85 19.69 0.39
CA VAL A 232 -20.48 19.28 -0.86
C VAL A 232 -21.42 18.09 -0.66
N ASP A 233 -22.44 18.00 -1.49
CA ASP A 233 -23.40 16.89 -1.43
C ASP A 233 -22.86 15.60 -2.04
N ILE A 234 -23.41 14.47 -1.59
CA ILE A 234 -23.12 13.13 -2.08
C ILE A 234 -24.25 12.67 -3.02
N VAL A 235 -23.87 12.21 -4.20
CA VAL A 235 -24.78 11.54 -5.14
C VAL A 235 -24.62 10.03 -5.01
N ASP A 236 -25.66 9.34 -4.56
CA ASP A 236 -25.71 7.89 -4.52
C ASP A 236 -26.04 7.32 -5.91
N ARG A 237 -25.18 6.42 -6.39
CA ARG A 237 -25.30 5.75 -7.70
C ARG A 237 -25.77 4.30 -7.57
N GLY A 238 -26.19 3.88 -6.37
CA GLY A 238 -26.70 2.54 -6.08
C GLY A 238 -25.61 1.50 -5.86
N THR A 239 -25.88 0.27 -6.26
CA THR A 239 -25.02 -0.88 -5.99
C THR A 239 -24.58 -1.57 -7.29
N THR A 240 -23.34 -2.06 -7.31
CA THR A 240 -22.80 -2.91 -8.37
C THR A 240 -22.31 -4.24 -7.78
N ALA A 241 -22.34 -5.29 -8.58
CA ALA A 241 -21.77 -6.57 -8.19
C ALA A 241 -20.23 -6.51 -8.16
N ASN A 242 -19.60 -7.44 -7.44
CA ASN A 242 -18.15 -7.68 -7.43
C ASN A 242 -17.27 -6.56 -6.84
N ALA A 243 -17.78 -5.79 -5.89
CA ALA A 243 -16.94 -4.89 -5.11
C ALA A 243 -16.28 -5.64 -3.94
N TYR A 244 -15.04 -5.29 -3.62
CA TYR A 244 -14.40 -5.79 -2.40
C TYR A 244 -15.13 -5.27 -1.17
N ASP A 245 -15.40 -6.16 -0.23
CA ASP A 245 -16.00 -5.86 1.08
C ASP A 245 -15.14 -6.53 2.15
N PHE A 246 -14.20 -5.80 2.72
CA PHE A 246 -13.32 -6.33 3.76
C PHE A 246 -12.85 -5.28 4.76
N ALA A 247 -12.61 -5.76 5.96
CA ALA A 247 -11.96 -5.07 7.06
C ALA A 247 -10.78 -5.91 7.57
N ILE A 248 -9.77 -5.27 8.14
CA ILE A 248 -8.59 -5.94 8.69
C ILE A 248 -8.33 -5.52 10.13
N ASP A 249 -7.83 -6.45 10.94
CA ASP A 249 -7.36 -6.20 12.29
C ASP A 249 -5.87 -5.83 12.23
N THR A 250 -5.49 -4.73 12.86
CA THR A 250 -4.12 -4.19 12.89
C THR A 250 -3.41 -4.42 14.23
N THR A 251 -4.07 -5.09 15.16
CA THR A 251 -3.58 -5.28 16.54
C THR A 251 -2.18 -5.89 16.59
N LEU A 252 -1.87 -6.83 15.69
CA LEU A 252 -0.54 -7.45 15.67
C LEU A 252 0.55 -6.42 15.38
N PHE A 253 0.35 -5.54 14.40
CA PHE A 253 1.30 -4.47 14.09
C PHE A 253 1.43 -3.46 15.24
N GLU A 254 0.29 -3.00 15.78
CA GLU A 254 0.25 -2.01 16.86
C GLU A 254 0.97 -2.51 18.11
N GLN A 255 0.74 -3.77 18.51
CA GLN A 255 1.41 -4.37 19.67
C GLN A 255 2.89 -4.69 19.42
N THR A 256 3.24 -5.17 18.23
CA THR A 256 4.63 -5.56 17.91
C THR A 256 5.54 -4.35 17.87
N PHE A 257 5.04 -3.23 17.34
CA PHE A 257 5.85 -2.04 17.06
C PHE A 257 5.56 -0.87 18.01
N ASP A 258 4.72 -1.05 19.02
CA ASP A 258 4.23 0.05 19.87
C ASP A 258 3.76 1.24 19.00
N PHE A 259 2.82 0.94 18.10
CA PHE A 259 2.40 1.86 17.07
C PHE A 259 0.91 2.22 17.21
N THR A 260 0.58 3.46 16.88
CA THR A 260 -0.81 3.93 16.83
C THR A 260 -1.06 4.61 15.49
N PHE A 261 -2.07 4.13 14.77
CA PHE A 261 -2.59 4.79 13.58
C PHE A 261 -3.34 6.06 13.97
N LYS A 262 -3.16 7.15 13.22
CA LYS A 262 -3.68 8.49 13.57
C LYS A 262 -4.56 9.11 12.50
N GLU A 263 -4.41 8.67 11.25
CA GLU A 263 -5.15 9.30 10.16
C GLU A 263 -6.62 8.87 10.14
N THR A 264 -7.46 9.81 9.75
CA THR A 264 -8.91 9.70 9.58
C THR A 264 -9.27 10.21 8.19
N PRO A 265 -10.49 9.97 7.67
CA PRO A 265 -10.90 10.57 6.39
C PRO A 265 -10.73 12.10 6.37
N ALA A 266 -11.01 12.77 7.48
CA ALA A 266 -10.88 14.23 7.59
C ALA A 266 -9.43 14.70 7.49
N THR A 267 -8.50 14.07 8.24
CA THR A 267 -7.08 14.45 8.21
C THR A 267 -6.43 14.14 6.86
N ILE A 268 -6.86 13.08 6.19
CA ILE A 268 -6.42 12.78 4.82
C ILE A 268 -6.86 13.90 3.86
N VAL A 269 -8.11 14.39 3.98
CA VAL A 269 -8.58 15.53 3.17
C VAL A 269 -7.80 16.81 3.50
N ASP A 270 -7.47 17.05 4.79
CA ASP A 270 -6.65 18.19 5.18
C ASP A 270 -5.30 18.17 4.47
N SER A 271 -4.62 17.01 4.44
CA SER A 271 -3.35 16.85 3.75
C SER A 271 -3.43 17.13 2.24
N LEU A 272 -4.58 16.82 1.62
CA LEU A 272 -4.83 17.14 0.22
C LEU A 272 -5.08 18.63 0.01
N LEU A 273 -5.84 19.30 0.90
CA LEU A 273 -6.12 20.72 0.83
C LEU A 273 -4.86 21.58 1.00
N GLU A 274 -4.01 21.24 1.96
CA GLU A 274 -2.80 22.00 2.30
C GLU A 274 -1.71 21.95 1.23
N ARG A 275 -1.69 20.92 0.38
CA ARG A 275 -0.55 20.61 -0.49
C ARG A 275 -0.91 20.50 -1.97
N TYR A 276 -2.15 20.77 -2.32
CA TYR A 276 -2.62 20.69 -3.71
C TYR A 276 -2.49 22.04 -4.45
N GLU A 277 -1.97 23.09 -3.78
CA GLU A 277 -1.69 24.41 -4.38
C GLU A 277 -0.49 24.42 -5.33
#